data_d28fd9b36f3d5859e2159b73cc0652a8
#
_entry.id   d28fd9b36f3d5859e2159b73cc0652a8
#
_cell.length_a   1.000
_cell.length_b   1.000
_cell.length_c   1.000
_cell.angle_alpha   90.00
_cell.angle_beta   90.00
_cell.angle_gamma   90.00
#
_symmetry.space_group_name_H-M   'P 1'
#
loop_
_entity.id
_entity.type
_entity.pdbx_description
1 polymer ?
#
loop_
_entity_poly.entity_id
_entity_poly.type
_entity_poly.pdbx_seq_one_letter_code
_entity_poly.pdbx_strand_id
1 'polypeptide(L)'
;MAEQQPTFQQAMEITAAWLQQWENEEISDEVLADRIGEMVSSRDGARGFFVVSLAGDSALMDRLPDAVVGQLRAAGSGVVDLSVRNLAMSTAMAVTHGRSGDSAQQAGSQRVSSRCSELLRQLEPALVKERLEQLLEATVDNTGADVAFLEKWGYDAEQRVAISKSVYDVADD
;
A
#
# COMPACT_ATOMS: atom_id res chain seq x y z
N MET A 1 25.48 -17.13 -9.28
CA MET A 1 25.24 -15.72 -9.58
C MET A 1 23.99 -15.25 -8.83
N ALA A 2 24.10 -14.15 -8.17
CA ALA A 2 22.93 -13.56 -7.55
C ALA A 2 21.96 -13.13 -8.64
N GLU A 3 20.70 -13.48 -8.50
CA GLU A 3 19.67 -13.00 -9.40
C GLU A 3 19.58 -11.49 -9.27
N GLN A 4 19.53 -10.83 -10.42
CA GLN A 4 19.40 -9.38 -10.44
C GLN A 4 18.00 -8.98 -10.00
N GLN A 5 17.91 -8.16 -8.98
CA GLN A 5 16.63 -7.64 -8.51
C GLN A 5 16.00 -6.74 -9.57
N PRO A 6 14.68 -6.78 -9.73
CA PRO A 6 14.02 -5.91 -10.71
C PRO A 6 14.13 -4.44 -10.30
N THR A 7 14.22 -3.57 -11.31
CA THR A 7 14.05 -2.13 -11.09
C THR A 7 12.59 -1.85 -10.76
N PHE A 8 12.30 -0.65 -10.26
CA PHE A 8 10.93 -0.21 -10.00
C PHE A 8 10.05 -0.37 -11.26
N GLN A 9 10.52 0.09 -12.40
CA GLN A 9 9.75 -0.02 -13.64
C GLN A 9 9.57 -1.46 -14.10
N GLN A 10 10.62 -2.28 -14.01
CA GLN A 10 10.52 -3.71 -14.33
C GLN A 10 9.51 -4.40 -13.42
N ALA A 11 9.53 -4.08 -12.13
CA ALA A 11 8.58 -4.63 -11.16
C ALA A 11 7.14 -4.29 -11.53
N MET A 12 6.88 -3.06 -11.98
CA MET A 12 5.55 -2.66 -12.43
C MET A 12 5.09 -3.48 -13.63
N GLU A 13 5.95 -3.60 -14.65
CA GLU A 13 5.64 -4.35 -15.87
C GLU A 13 5.40 -5.83 -15.60
N ILE A 14 6.26 -6.44 -14.80
CA ILE A 14 6.17 -7.85 -14.42
C ILE A 14 4.90 -8.10 -13.62
N THR A 15 4.60 -7.25 -12.64
CA THR A 15 3.40 -7.38 -11.82
C THR A 15 2.14 -7.28 -12.66
N ALA A 16 2.08 -6.32 -13.58
CA ALA A 16 0.93 -6.16 -14.47
C ALA A 16 0.69 -7.44 -15.29
N ALA A 17 1.76 -8.07 -15.79
CA ALA A 17 1.65 -9.31 -16.54
C ALA A 17 1.12 -10.46 -15.66
N TRP A 18 1.62 -10.59 -14.42
CA TRP A 18 1.16 -11.64 -13.51
C TRP A 18 -0.32 -11.47 -13.15
N LEU A 19 -0.74 -10.25 -12.88
CA LEU A 19 -2.13 -9.98 -12.54
C LEU A 19 -3.06 -10.31 -13.71
N GLN A 20 -2.63 -10.01 -14.94
CA GLN A 20 -3.38 -10.39 -16.13
C GLN A 20 -3.50 -11.91 -16.27
N GLN A 21 -2.38 -12.63 -16.06
CA GLN A 21 -2.37 -14.09 -16.10
C GLN A 21 -3.29 -14.70 -15.02
N TRP A 22 -3.25 -14.12 -13.84
CA TRP A 22 -4.09 -14.58 -12.73
C TRP A 22 -5.57 -14.31 -13.00
N GLU A 23 -5.90 -13.12 -13.51
CA GLU A 23 -7.29 -12.79 -13.89
C GLU A 23 -7.83 -13.72 -14.98
N ASN A 24 -6.96 -14.15 -15.90
CA ASN A 24 -7.32 -15.07 -16.97
C ASN A 24 -7.28 -16.54 -16.54
N GLU A 25 -7.05 -16.81 -15.26
CA GLU A 25 -6.96 -18.17 -14.72
C GLU A 25 -5.80 -18.99 -15.31
N GLU A 26 -4.77 -18.31 -15.80
CA GLU A 26 -3.57 -18.95 -16.36
C GLU A 26 -2.58 -19.39 -15.28
N ILE A 27 -2.62 -18.75 -14.11
CA ILE A 27 -1.81 -19.14 -12.95
C ILE A 27 -2.71 -19.23 -11.72
N SER A 28 -2.34 -20.11 -10.79
CA SER A 28 -3.09 -20.30 -9.54
C SER A 28 -2.74 -19.25 -8.51
N ASP A 29 -3.54 -19.18 -7.45
CA ASP A 29 -3.26 -18.30 -6.30
C ASP A 29 -1.90 -18.61 -5.70
N GLU A 30 -1.51 -19.89 -5.61
CA GLU A 30 -0.24 -20.31 -5.02
C GLU A 30 0.94 -19.89 -5.87
N VAL A 31 0.84 -20.02 -7.20
CA VAL A 31 1.89 -19.58 -8.11
C VAL A 31 2.04 -18.06 -8.04
N LEU A 32 0.93 -17.34 -8.06
CA LEU A 32 0.96 -15.89 -7.92
C LEU A 32 1.60 -15.49 -6.59
N ALA A 33 1.22 -16.16 -5.49
CA ALA A 33 1.76 -15.88 -4.16
C ALA A 33 3.28 -16.06 -4.12
N ASP A 34 3.81 -17.13 -4.69
CA ASP A 34 5.26 -17.38 -4.73
C ASP A 34 5.98 -16.26 -5.48
N ARG A 35 5.43 -15.83 -6.59
CA ARG A 35 6.00 -14.74 -7.39
C ARG A 35 5.97 -13.42 -6.65
N ILE A 36 4.87 -13.12 -5.97
CA ILE A 36 4.72 -11.90 -5.16
C ILE A 36 5.73 -11.92 -4.01
N GLY A 37 5.90 -13.07 -3.33
CA GLY A 37 6.85 -13.19 -2.24
C GLY A 37 8.28 -12.83 -2.66
N GLU A 38 8.70 -13.30 -3.83
CA GLU A 38 10.00 -12.94 -4.38
C GLU A 38 10.08 -11.46 -4.76
N MET A 39 9.02 -10.93 -5.38
CA MET A 39 8.98 -9.53 -5.83
C MET A 39 9.12 -8.56 -4.65
N VAL A 40 8.38 -8.80 -3.57
CA VAL A 40 8.38 -7.89 -2.41
C VAL A 40 9.59 -8.07 -1.50
N SER A 41 10.49 -9.01 -1.81
CA SER A 41 11.72 -9.19 -1.06
C SER A 41 12.73 -8.06 -1.27
N SER A 42 12.59 -7.28 -2.34
CA SER A 42 13.41 -6.08 -2.56
C SER A 42 12.54 -4.82 -2.48
N ARG A 43 13.18 -3.69 -2.15
CA ARG A 43 12.48 -2.42 -2.01
C ARG A 43 11.82 -1.98 -3.32
N ASP A 44 12.57 -1.99 -4.42
CA ASP A 44 12.04 -1.57 -5.71
C ASP A 44 10.99 -2.54 -6.24
N GLY A 45 11.17 -3.83 -5.99
CA GLY A 45 10.18 -4.84 -6.33
C GLY A 45 8.86 -4.60 -5.59
N ALA A 46 8.94 -4.39 -4.28
CA ALA A 46 7.77 -4.11 -3.45
C ALA A 46 7.06 -2.83 -3.90
N ARG A 47 7.81 -1.77 -4.15
CA ARG A 47 7.24 -0.49 -4.60
C ARG A 47 6.49 -0.65 -5.91
N GLY A 48 7.09 -1.33 -6.89
CA GLY A 48 6.48 -1.56 -8.19
C GLY A 48 5.23 -2.42 -8.09
N PHE A 49 5.29 -3.48 -7.28
CA PHE A 49 4.13 -4.34 -7.02
C PHE A 49 2.96 -3.54 -6.46
N PHE A 50 3.20 -2.72 -5.44
CA PHE A 50 2.11 -1.98 -4.79
C PHE A 50 1.53 -0.87 -5.66
N VAL A 51 2.35 -0.20 -6.47
CA VAL A 51 1.81 0.81 -7.40
C VAL A 51 0.79 0.17 -8.34
N VAL A 52 1.14 -0.97 -8.93
CA VAL A 52 0.26 -1.63 -9.91
C VAL A 52 -0.94 -2.28 -9.21
N SER A 53 -0.71 -3.00 -8.11
CA SER A 53 -1.78 -3.75 -7.44
C SER A 53 -2.78 -2.84 -6.72
N LEU A 54 -2.32 -1.75 -6.14
CA LEU A 54 -3.19 -0.83 -5.39
C LEU A 54 -3.97 0.12 -6.32
N ALA A 55 -3.32 0.64 -7.35
CA ALA A 55 -3.94 1.64 -8.23
C ALA A 55 -4.60 1.04 -9.47
N GLY A 56 -4.23 -0.18 -9.86
CA GLY A 56 -4.72 -0.80 -11.09
C GLY A 56 -6.13 -1.36 -10.98
N ASP A 57 -6.62 -1.88 -12.09
CA ASP A 57 -7.99 -2.40 -12.20
C ASP A 57 -8.13 -3.84 -11.71
N SER A 58 -7.03 -4.53 -11.40
CA SER A 58 -7.10 -5.89 -10.89
C SER A 58 -7.83 -5.93 -9.56
N ALA A 59 -8.66 -6.96 -9.37
CA ALA A 59 -9.41 -7.16 -8.13
C ALA A 59 -8.57 -7.83 -7.02
N LEU A 60 -7.28 -8.11 -7.26
CA LEU A 60 -6.44 -8.82 -6.28
C LEU A 60 -6.52 -8.24 -4.88
N MET A 61 -6.34 -6.93 -4.76
CA MET A 61 -6.28 -6.26 -3.45
C MET A 61 -7.64 -6.10 -2.80
N ASP A 62 -8.73 -6.31 -3.54
CA ASP A 62 -10.08 -6.24 -3.01
C ASP A 62 -10.50 -7.55 -2.33
N ARG A 63 -9.86 -8.65 -2.72
CA ARG A 63 -10.11 -9.97 -2.11
C ARG A 63 -8.82 -10.79 -2.20
N LEU A 64 -7.89 -10.53 -1.29
CA LEU A 64 -6.59 -11.20 -1.29
C LEU A 64 -6.74 -12.70 -0.99
N PRO A 65 -6.18 -13.57 -1.86
CA PRO A 65 -6.08 -14.99 -1.53
C PRO A 65 -5.21 -15.23 -0.29
N ASP A 66 -5.55 -16.21 0.53
CA ASP A 66 -4.81 -16.52 1.75
C ASP A 66 -3.32 -16.76 1.49
N ALA A 67 -2.99 -17.43 0.38
CA ALA A 67 -1.59 -17.68 0.02
C ALA A 67 -0.82 -16.37 -0.21
N VAL A 68 -1.46 -15.36 -0.82
CA VAL A 68 -0.84 -14.06 -1.05
C VAL A 68 -0.67 -13.31 0.28
N VAL A 69 -1.70 -13.33 1.13
CA VAL A 69 -1.61 -12.73 2.48
C VAL A 69 -0.42 -13.31 3.24
N GLY A 70 -0.26 -14.65 3.20
CA GLY A 70 0.86 -15.31 3.86
C GLY A 70 2.21 -14.79 3.40
N GLN A 71 2.40 -14.59 2.11
CA GLN A 71 3.65 -14.06 1.57
C GLN A 71 3.88 -12.59 1.97
N LEU A 72 2.84 -11.78 1.95
CA LEU A 72 2.96 -10.38 2.33
C LEU A 72 3.27 -10.25 3.84
N ARG A 73 2.64 -11.08 4.68
CA ARG A 73 2.96 -11.11 6.11
C ARG A 73 4.41 -11.56 6.35
N ALA A 74 4.88 -12.56 5.61
CA ALA A 74 6.24 -13.07 5.74
C ALA A 74 7.29 -12.02 5.35
N ALA A 75 6.95 -11.10 4.46
CA ALA A 75 7.85 -10.02 4.05
C ALA A 75 8.13 -9.01 5.16
N GLY A 76 7.26 -8.94 6.18
CA GLY A 76 7.52 -8.20 7.42
C GLY A 76 7.39 -6.70 7.32
N SER A 77 8.30 -5.99 8.00
CA SER A 77 8.18 -4.54 8.20
C SER A 77 8.25 -3.70 6.94
N GLY A 78 8.94 -4.17 5.90
CA GLY A 78 9.02 -3.44 4.62
C GLY A 78 7.66 -3.29 3.94
N VAL A 79 6.89 -4.36 3.93
CA VAL A 79 5.54 -4.34 3.36
C VAL A 79 4.60 -3.49 4.22
N VAL A 80 4.71 -3.59 5.54
CA VAL A 80 3.91 -2.76 6.46
C VAL A 80 4.22 -1.28 6.23
N ASP A 81 5.50 -0.91 6.15
CA ASP A 81 5.91 0.48 5.94
C ASP A 81 5.35 1.05 4.64
N LEU A 82 5.49 0.32 3.54
CA LEU A 82 4.96 0.75 2.24
C LEU A 82 3.44 0.87 2.25
N SER A 83 2.76 -0.06 2.90
CA SER A 83 1.29 -0.04 2.99
C SER A 83 0.80 1.16 3.78
N VAL A 84 1.47 1.50 4.88
CA VAL A 84 1.13 2.67 5.70
C VAL A 84 1.40 3.97 4.93
N ARG A 85 2.54 4.06 4.24
CA ARG A 85 2.86 5.23 3.41
C ARG A 85 1.84 5.42 2.28
N ASN A 86 1.47 4.34 1.62
CA ASN A 86 0.45 4.40 0.56
C ASN A 86 -0.92 4.78 1.11
N LEU A 87 -1.26 4.34 2.31
CA LEU A 87 -2.48 4.78 3.00
C LEU A 87 -2.48 6.30 3.19
N ALA A 88 -1.38 6.82 3.74
CA ALA A 88 -1.24 8.27 3.99
C ALA A 88 -1.31 9.07 2.70
N MET A 89 -0.54 8.66 1.68
CA MET A 89 -0.46 9.35 0.40
C MET A 89 -1.81 9.36 -0.32
N SER A 90 -2.48 8.22 -0.40
CA SER A 90 -3.77 8.13 -1.08
C SER A 90 -4.86 8.91 -0.36
N THR A 91 -4.84 8.90 0.97
CA THR A 91 -5.77 9.68 1.79
C THR A 91 -5.59 11.19 1.53
N ALA A 92 -4.34 11.66 1.55
CA ALA A 92 -4.03 13.07 1.28
C ALA A 92 -4.40 13.48 -0.15
N MET A 93 -4.13 12.61 -1.12
CA MET A 93 -4.47 12.89 -2.52
C MET A 93 -5.98 12.93 -2.75
N ALA A 94 -6.75 12.11 -2.05
CA ALA A 94 -8.22 12.18 -2.12
C ALA A 94 -8.73 13.55 -1.68
N VAL A 95 -8.12 14.13 -0.64
CA VAL A 95 -8.45 15.49 -0.20
C VAL A 95 -8.14 16.50 -1.29
N THR A 96 -6.95 16.41 -1.89
CA THR A 96 -6.52 17.32 -2.97
C THR A 96 -7.48 17.26 -4.16
N HIS A 97 -7.83 16.05 -4.61
CA HIS A 97 -8.74 15.88 -5.75
C HIS A 97 -10.15 16.33 -5.43
N GLY A 98 -10.61 16.15 -4.18
CA GLY A 98 -11.91 16.67 -3.74
C GLY A 98 -11.97 18.18 -3.81
N ARG A 99 -10.90 18.88 -3.42
CA ARG A 99 -10.81 20.34 -3.48
C ARG A 99 -10.85 20.87 -4.91
N SER A 100 -10.23 20.13 -5.85
CA SER A 100 -10.18 20.57 -7.25
C SER A 100 -11.41 20.13 -8.04
N GLY A 101 -12.35 19.41 -7.43
CA GLY A 101 -13.56 18.94 -8.09
C GLY A 101 -13.33 17.77 -9.04
N ASP A 102 -12.17 17.10 -8.96
CA ASP A 102 -11.84 15.96 -9.81
C ASP A 102 -12.34 14.66 -9.16
N SER A 103 -13.62 14.37 -9.34
CA SER A 103 -14.27 13.23 -8.71
C SER A 103 -13.70 11.88 -9.15
N ALA A 104 -13.25 11.76 -10.40
CA ALA A 104 -12.66 10.52 -10.91
C ALA A 104 -11.34 10.20 -10.23
N GLN A 105 -10.45 11.19 -10.10
CA GLN A 105 -9.17 11.03 -9.42
C GLN A 105 -9.38 10.82 -7.92
N GLN A 106 -10.34 11.52 -7.33
CA GLN A 106 -10.69 11.34 -5.91
C GLN A 106 -11.12 9.88 -5.66
N ALA A 107 -12.00 9.34 -6.48
CA ALA A 107 -12.46 7.96 -6.35
C ALA A 107 -11.30 6.96 -6.48
N GLY A 108 -10.37 7.21 -7.40
CA GLY A 108 -9.17 6.38 -7.56
C GLY A 108 -8.30 6.37 -6.30
N SER A 109 -8.07 7.54 -5.71
CA SER A 109 -7.30 7.64 -4.46
C SER A 109 -8.02 6.97 -3.28
N GLN A 110 -9.34 7.12 -3.21
CA GLN A 110 -10.14 6.44 -2.17
C GLN A 110 -10.08 4.92 -2.30
N ARG A 111 -10.05 4.41 -3.54
CA ARG A 111 -9.89 2.98 -3.78
C ARG A 111 -8.55 2.47 -3.27
N VAL A 112 -7.45 3.20 -3.55
CA VAL A 112 -6.13 2.86 -3.04
C VAL A 112 -6.14 2.85 -1.51
N SER A 113 -6.70 3.89 -0.90
CA SER A 113 -6.80 4.00 0.56
C SER A 113 -7.56 2.82 1.18
N SER A 114 -8.68 2.43 0.60
CA SER A 114 -9.47 1.27 1.05
C SER A 114 -8.69 -0.03 0.95
N ARG A 115 -7.98 -0.22 -0.16
CA ARG A 115 -7.15 -1.41 -0.36
C ARG A 115 -6.01 -1.49 0.64
N CYS A 116 -5.38 -0.34 0.96
CA CYS A 116 -4.34 -0.29 1.98
C CYS A 116 -4.90 -0.64 3.36
N SER A 117 -6.06 -0.13 3.71
CA SER A 117 -6.71 -0.44 4.99
C SER A 117 -6.99 -1.92 5.13
N GLU A 118 -7.56 -2.53 4.09
CA GLU A 118 -7.85 -3.96 4.10
C GLU A 118 -6.58 -4.80 4.20
N LEU A 119 -5.53 -4.43 3.48
CA LEU A 119 -4.25 -5.11 3.57
C LEU A 119 -3.67 -5.03 4.97
N LEU A 120 -3.64 -3.83 5.55
CA LEU A 120 -3.07 -3.62 6.89
C LEU A 120 -3.77 -4.45 7.95
N ARG A 121 -5.08 -4.66 7.83
CA ARG A 121 -5.84 -5.51 8.77
C ARG A 121 -5.43 -6.97 8.68
N GLN A 122 -4.80 -7.39 7.60
CA GLN A 122 -4.40 -8.78 7.37
C GLN A 122 -2.91 -9.03 7.60
N LEU A 123 -2.12 -7.99 7.81
CA LEU A 123 -0.69 -8.11 8.11
C LEU A 123 -0.46 -8.35 9.60
N GLU A 124 0.82 -8.52 10.00
CA GLU A 124 1.15 -8.82 11.40
C GLU A 124 0.71 -7.69 12.33
N PRO A 125 -0.24 -7.95 13.25
CA PRO A 125 -0.84 -6.87 14.06
C PRO A 125 0.15 -6.03 14.86
N ALA A 126 1.20 -6.65 15.43
CA ALA A 126 2.17 -5.92 16.22
C ALA A 126 2.95 -4.92 15.37
N LEU A 127 3.37 -5.33 14.16
CA LEU A 127 4.11 -4.45 13.24
C LEU A 127 3.20 -3.32 12.73
N VAL A 128 1.95 -3.65 12.40
CA VAL A 128 0.98 -2.67 11.91
C VAL A 128 0.69 -1.62 12.98
N LYS A 129 0.42 -2.07 14.20
CA LYS A 129 0.15 -1.16 15.32
C LYS A 129 1.29 -0.19 15.55
N GLU A 130 2.51 -0.69 15.65
CA GLU A 130 3.69 0.14 15.88
C GLU A 130 3.86 1.18 14.77
N ARG A 131 3.70 0.74 13.53
CA ARG A 131 3.89 1.65 12.38
C ARG A 131 2.79 2.70 12.30
N LEU A 132 1.54 2.33 12.57
CA LEU A 132 0.43 3.28 12.60
C LEU A 132 0.58 4.29 13.73
N GLU A 133 1.07 3.88 14.89
CA GLU A 133 1.34 4.81 16.01
C GLU A 133 2.39 5.84 15.62
N GLN A 134 3.43 5.44 14.88
CA GLN A 134 4.43 6.39 14.38
C GLN A 134 3.82 7.45 13.47
N LEU A 135 2.92 7.03 12.57
CA LEU A 135 2.24 7.96 11.69
C LEU A 135 1.34 8.92 12.47
N LEU A 136 0.62 8.42 13.48
CA LEU A 136 -0.23 9.25 14.33
C LEU A 136 0.58 10.30 15.09
N GLU A 137 1.73 9.93 15.64
CA GLU A 137 2.60 10.89 16.31
C GLU A 137 2.97 12.05 15.39
N ALA A 138 3.26 11.74 14.14
CA ALA A 138 3.62 12.77 13.17
C ALA A 138 2.44 13.65 12.80
N THR A 139 1.26 13.08 12.59
CA THR A 139 0.08 13.86 12.16
C THR A 139 -0.55 14.67 13.29
N VAL A 140 -0.58 14.12 14.50
CA VAL A 140 -1.25 14.76 15.65
C VAL A 140 -0.27 15.64 16.44
N ASP A 141 0.90 15.11 16.77
CA ASP A 141 1.86 15.77 17.68
C ASP A 141 3.02 16.43 16.94
N ASN A 142 3.12 16.24 15.62
CA ASN A 142 4.22 16.75 14.79
C ASN A 142 5.59 16.28 15.29
N THR A 143 5.65 15.02 15.76
CA THR A 143 6.88 14.40 16.27
C THR A 143 7.10 13.04 15.59
N GLY A 144 8.36 12.58 15.63
CA GLY A 144 8.73 11.26 15.12
C GLY A 144 9.24 11.26 13.69
N ALA A 145 9.55 10.07 13.19
CA ALA A 145 10.23 9.91 11.90
C ALA A 145 9.37 10.32 10.69
N ASP A 146 8.04 10.21 10.79
CA ASP A 146 7.16 10.52 9.66
C ASP A 146 6.93 12.02 9.45
N VAL A 147 7.38 12.88 10.36
CA VAL A 147 7.25 14.32 10.18
C VAL A 147 7.95 14.77 8.89
N ALA A 148 9.15 14.25 8.62
CA ALA A 148 9.88 14.57 7.38
C ALA A 148 9.09 14.14 6.13
N PHE A 149 8.43 12.98 6.19
CA PHE A 149 7.59 12.48 5.11
C PHE A 149 6.41 13.44 4.85
N LEU A 150 5.71 13.87 5.90
CA LEU A 150 4.57 14.79 5.78
C LEU A 150 5.02 16.16 5.23
N GLU A 151 6.17 16.64 5.68
CA GLU A 151 6.74 17.93 5.22
C GLU A 151 7.18 17.86 3.76
N LYS A 152 7.80 16.75 3.37
CA LYS A 152 8.26 16.54 1.99
C LYS A 152 7.12 16.70 0.99
N TRP A 153 5.94 16.18 1.31
CA TRP A 153 4.77 16.24 0.45
C TRP A 153 3.90 17.46 0.70
N GLY A 154 4.23 18.27 1.70
CA GLY A 154 3.51 19.50 2.00
C GLY A 154 2.08 19.32 2.46
N TYR A 155 1.80 18.22 3.15
CA TYR A 155 0.45 17.95 3.63
C TYR A 155 0.01 18.98 4.67
N ASP A 156 -1.14 19.61 4.44
CA ASP A 156 -1.68 20.64 5.33
C ASP A 156 -2.51 20.02 6.48
N ALA A 157 -3.07 20.89 7.31
CA ALA A 157 -3.81 20.47 8.51
C ALA A 157 -5.00 19.56 8.17
N GLU A 158 -5.76 19.89 7.14
CA GLU A 158 -6.91 19.06 6.72
C GLU A 158 -6.47 17.69 6.23
N GLN A 159 -5.38 17.63 5.45
CA GLN A 159 -4.83 16.35 4.98
C GLN A 159 -4.30 15.52 6.14
N ARG A 160 -3.64 16.13 7.11
CA ARG A 160 -3.14 15.43 8.31
C ARG A 160 -4.28 14.88 9.17
N VAL A 161 -5.37 15.62 9.30
CA VAL A 161 -6.57 15.14 10.01
C VAL A 161 -7.17 13.94 9.28
N ALA A 162 -7.25 14.01 7.94
CA ALA A 162 -7.77 12.89 7.15
C ALA A 162 -6.89 11.65 7.29
N ILE A 163 -5.57 11.82 7.30
CA ILE A 163 -4.61 10.71 7.51
C ILE A 163 -4.84 10.09 8.90
N SER A 164 -4.95 10.90 9.94
CA SER A 164 -5.21 10.40 11.31
C SER A 164 -6.50 9.58 11.36
N LYS A 165 -7.55 10.07 10.72
CA LYS A 165 -8.82 9.37 10.65
C LYS A 165 -8.68 8.01 9.97
N SER A 166 -7.93 7.94 8.86
CA SER A 166 -7.73 6.69 8.15
C SER A 166 -6.95 5.67 9.00
N VAL A 167 -6.01 6.14 9.83
CA VAL A 167 -5.30 5.28 10.78
C VAL A 167 -6.27 4.68 11.80
N TYR A 168 -7.13 5.49 12.39
CA TYR A 168 -8.14 5.00 13.33
C TYR A 168 -9.11 4.02 12.66
N ASP A 169 -9.49 4.27 11.43
CA ASP A 169 -10.38 3.37 10.69
C ASP A 169 -9.76 1.97 10.51
N VAL A 170 -8.46 1.88 10.31
CA VAL A 170 -7.76 0.58 10.25
C VAL A 170 -7.84 -0.12 11.61
N ALA A 171 -7.62 0.63 12.69
CA ALA A 171 -7.54 0.06 14.04
C ALA A 171 -8.90 -0.34 14.61
N ASP A 172 -9.98 0.28 14.16
CA ASP A 172 -11.32 0.11 14.74
C ASP A 172 -12.05 -1.15 14.27
N ASP A 173 -11.43 -1.98 13.44
CA ASP A 173 -12.13 -3.14 12.87
C ASP A 173 -11.78 -4.48 13.53
#